data_adedaed015796c7b5c72fda83ee140ae
#
_entry.id   adedaed015796c7b5c72fda83ee140ae
#
_cell.length_a   1.000
_cell.length_b   1.000
_cell.length_c   1.000
_cell.angle_alpha   90.00
_cell.angle_beta   90.00
_cell.angle_gamma   90.00
#
_symmetry.space_group_name_H-M   'P 1'
#
loop_
_entity.id
_entity.type
_entity.pdbx_description
1 polymer ?
#
loop_
_entity_poly.entity_id
_entity_poly.type
_entity_poly.pdbx_seq_one_letter_code
_entity_poly.pdbx_strand_id
1 'polypeptide(L)'
;MRRNPLRQHHDLGNTVSWQPLEAHLDGLHRQNRERALRDWTPGLRPGTVQVGGRTLLDLASNDYLGLARQVWTPERAAALLDGHLGAAEGGAADTAAVLSAMTRFGAGASRLITGNDPVYGVLERSVARLKGQQAALVFGSGVAANMGTIPALVGPGDAVFSDALNHASIIDGIRLSRARCHVYPHRDLDTLDAQLRASAAPRKLIVTDALFSMDGTFAPLAELAALKRKYGAWLMVDEAHSGGVYGDLGAGLAQAAGVSGQIDVSMGTFGKAYGSVGAYIAGDAVLIRYLLNTARTLTFTTGLPPSSLAVSVLNLLLSQQMDSQRAALQTNAAAFRDQLTSSGADTADSESQIVPLLTYDDVSALSHAASLQASGFGAVAIRPPTVPAGTARIRFALSAAHSWPDLQACLDAVPALNSGQFSRKSPLAGKR
;
A
#
# COMPACT_ATOMS: atom_id res chain seq x y z
N MET A 1 30.34 3.01 19.37
CA MET A 1 29.35 3.65 20.29
C MET A 1 29.59 5.16 20.25
N ARG A 2 28.80 5.91 19.48
CA ARG A 2 28.81 7.38 19.51
C ARG A 2 27.70 7.82 20.46
N ARG A 3 28.04 8.49 21.56
CA ARG A 3 27.12 9.08 22.53
C ARG A 3 26.34 10.20 21.82
N ASN A 4 25.02 10.17 21.95
CA ASN A 4 24.10 11.20 21.45
C ASN A 4 24.37 12.54 22.18
N PRO A 5 24.67 13.67 21.46
CA PRO A 5 25.02 14.96 22.08
C PRO A 5 23.83 15.76 22.62
N LEU A 6 22.61 15.24 22.64
CA LEU A 6 21.41 16.00 23.02
C LEU A 6 21.02 15.90 24.51
N ARG A 7 21.91 15.46 25.42
CA ARG A 7 21.66 15.52 26.86
C ARG A 7 22.26 16.79 27.50
N GLN A 8 21.67 17.93 27.23
CA GLN A 8 21.74 19.10 28.12
C GLN A 8 20.32 19.53 28.47
N HIS A 9 19.77 18.96 29.55
CA HIS A 9 18.50 19.43 30.11
C HIS A 9 18.77 20.68 30.94
N HIS A 10 18.23 21.82 30.54
CA HIS A 10 18.02 22.95 31.44
C HIS A 10 16.92 22.56 32.44
N ASP A 11 17.28 22.59 33.71
CA ASP A 11 16.41 22.34 34.86
C ASP A 11 15.43 23.53 34.99
N LEU A 12 14.28 23.42 34.34
CA LEU A 12 13.14 24.34 34.55
C LEU A 12 12.14 23.60 35.44
N GLY A 13 12.02 24.01 36.68
CA GLY A 13 11.15 23.43 37.71
C GLY A 13 9.72 23.18 37.17
N ASN A 14 9.24 21.96 37.40
CA ASN A 14 7.95 21.39 36.96
C ASN A 14 7.94 20.77 35.55
N THR A 15 8.94 19.97 35.20
CA THR A 15 8.94 19.22 33.96
C THR A 15 8.08 17.96 34.08
N VAL A 16 7.21 17.75 33.06
CA VAL A 16 6.52 16.47 32.88
C VAL A 16 7.59 15.36 32.83
N SER A 17 7.45 14.33 33.66
CA SER A 17 8.41 13.20 33.65
C SER A 17 8.21 12.35 32.39
N TRP A 18 9.26 12.18 31.60
CA TRP A 18 9.29 11.29 30.43
C TRP A 18 9.72 9.86 30.77
N GLN A 19 10.03 9.56 32.05
CA GLN A 19 10.47 8.23 32.52
C GLN A 19 9.59 7.06 32.02
N PRO A 20 8.23 7.16 31.99
CA PRO A 20 7.43 6.05 31.46
C PRO A 20 7.67 5.77 29.98
N LEU A 21 7.98 6.79 29.17
CA LEU A 21 8.30 6.64 27.75
C LEU A 21 9.72 6.05 27.57
N GLU A 22 10.68 6.51 28.38
CA GLU A 22 12.05 5.95 28.37
C GLU A 22 12.03 4.46 28.75
N ALA A 23 11.32 4.08 29.80
CA ALA A 23 11.16 2.70 30.21
C ALA A 23 10.51 1.83 29.13
N HIS A 24 9.55 2.38 28.37
CA HIS A 24 8.95 1.70 27.23
C HIS A 24 9.95 1.50 26.09
N LEU A 25 10.72 2.55 25.73
CA LEU A 25 11.76 2.48 24.70
C LEU A 25 12.86 1.47 25.07
N ASP A 26 13.31 1.46 26.34
CA ASP A 26 14.23 0.44 26.83
C ASP A 26 13.66 -0.98 26.70
N GLY A 27 12.34 -1.13 26.92
CA GLY A 27 11.64 -2.39 26.69
C GLY A 27 11.68 -2.82 25.23
N LEU A 28 11.41 -1.91 24.29
CA LEU A 28 11.50 -2.15 22.85
C LEU A 28 12.94 -2.50 22.44
N HIS A 29 13.93 -1.81 22.99
CA HIS A 29 15.34 -2.07 22.72
C HIS A 29 15.73 -3.50 23.14
N ARG A 30 15.40 -3.91 24.37
CA ARG A 30 15.65 -5.29 24.87
C ARG A 30 14.98 -6.37 24.03
N GLN A 31 13.84 -6.06 23.41
CA GLN A 31 13.09 -6.97 22.53
C GLN A 31 13.56 -6.92 21.07
N ASN A 32 14.60 -6.14 20.73
CA ASN A 32 15.01 -5.88 19.35
C ASN A 32 13.91 -5.29 18.48
N ARG A 33 13.00 -4.46 19.07
CA ARG A 33 11.84 -3.85 18.40
C ARG A 33 11.91 -2.34 18.28
N GLU A 34 12.91 -1.72 18.88
CA GLU A 34 13.17 -0.29 18.70
C GLU A 34 13.43 0.01 17.22
N ARG A 35 12.84 1.10 16.74
CA ARG A 35 12.92 1.52 15.32
C ARG A 35 13.74 2.80 15.21
N ALA A 36 14.55 2.87 14.15
CA ALA A 36 15.27 4.07 13.78
C ALA A 36 15.06 4.36 12.30
N LEU A 37 14.94 5.63 11.95
CA LEU A 37 14.96 6.06 10.56
C LEU A 37 16.37 5.89 9.99
N ARG A 38 16.45 5.49 8.75
CA ARG A 38 17.70 5.33 7.99
C ARG A 38 17.61 6.16 6.72
N ASP A 39 18.68 6.82 6.37
CA ASP A 39 18.77 7.59 5.13
C ASP A 39 19.02 6.63 3.96
N TRP A 40 17.98 6.42 3.18
CA TRP A 40 18.02 5.66 1.93
C TRP A 40 17.76 6.64 0.79
N THR A 41 18.77 6.89 -0.03
CA THR A 41 18.64 7.78 -1.18
C THR A 41 18.58 6.99 -2.48
N PRO A 42 17.98 7.53 -3.53
CA PRO A 42 17.98 6.91 -4.86
C PRO A 42 19.40 6.59 -5.34
N GLY A 43 19.62 5.35 -5.84
CA GLY A 43 20.85 4.97 -6.52
C GLY A 43 20.88 5.50 -7.97
N LEU A 44 22.03 5.41 -8.63
CA LEU A 44 22.16 5.85 -10.02
C LEU A 44 21.40 4.96 -11.00
N ARG A 45 21.35 3.65 -10.76
CA ARG A 45 20.62 2.69 -11.57
C ARG A 45 19.17 2.55 -11.05
N PRO A 46 18.15 2.46 -11.92
CA PRO A 46 16.79 2.11 -11.49
C PRO A 46 16.77 0.83 -10.64
N GLY A 47 15.86 0.75 -9.67
CA GLY A 47 15.75 -0.39 -8.75
C GLY A 47 16.88 -0.49 -7.73
N THR A 48 17.70 0.57 -7.53
CA THR A 48 18.77 0.59 -6.54
C THR A 48 18.65 1.76 -5.57
N VAL A 49 19.20 1.62 -4.37
CA VAL A 49 19.27 2.65 -3.34
C VAL A 49 20.68 2.79 -2.81
N GLN A 50 20.99 3.94 -2.23
CA GLN A 50 22.24 4.19 -1.53
C GLN A 50 22.00 4.26 -0.02
N VAL A 51 22.81 3.52 0.73
CA VAL A 51 22.77 3.48 2.19
C VAL A 51 24.20 3.46 2.71
N GLY A 52 24.58 4.44 3.50
CA GLY A 52 25.94 4.51 4.08
C GLY A 52 27.07 4.48 3.04
N GLY A 53 26.89 5.11 1.89
CA GLY A 53 27.86 5.14 0.79
C GLY A 53 27.90 3.88 -0.09
N ARG A 54 27.02 2.90 0.14
CA ARG A 54 26.93 1.65 -0.64
C ARG A 54 25.66 1.65 -1.49
N THR A 55 25.78 1.14 -2.72
CA THR A 55 24.61 0.90 -3.60
C THR A 55 24.06 -0.51 -3.32
N LEU A 56 22.75 -0.60 -3.04
CA LEU A 56 22.05 -1.87 -2.82
C LEU A 56 20.91 -2.00 -3.86
N LEU A 57 20.60 -3.23 -4.28
CA LEU A 57 19.35 -3.53 -5.00
C LEU A 57 18.18 -3.27 -4.05
N ASP A 58 17.21 -2.43 -4.44
CA ASP A 58 16.09 -2.05 -3.57
C ASP A 58 14.99 -3.12 -3.59
N LEU A 59 15.01 -4.01 -2.63
CA LEU A 59 14.00 -5.05 -2.44
C LEU A 59 13.03 -4.73 -1.30
N ALA A 60 12.99 -3.48 -0.85
CA ALA A 60 12.18 -3.05 0.30
C ALA A 60 11.07 -2.05 -0.06
N SER A 61 11.27 -1.21 -1.08
CA SER A 61 10.28 -0.20 -1.47
C SER A 61 9.05 -0.81 -2.15
N ASN A 62 7.96 -0.04 -2.16
CA ASN A 62 6.75 -0.41 -2.88
C ASN A 62 6.67 0.25 -4.27
N ASP A 63 7.78 0.70 -4.83
CA ASP A 63 7.88 1.27 -6.17
C ASP A 63 7.85 0.17 -7.24
N TYR A 64 6.69 -0.53 -7.34
CA TYR A 64 6.55 -1.74 -8.14
C TYR A 64 6.80 -1.54 -9.64
N LEU A 65 6.58 -0.33 -10.16
CA LEU A 65 6.83 0.01 -11.57
C LEU A 65 8.09 0.84 -11.80
N GLY A 66 8.80 1.23 -10.72
CA GLY A 66 9.99 2.09 -10.82
C GLY A 66 9.69 3.54 -11.16
N LEU A 67 8.46 4.01 -10.91
CA LEU A 67 8.00 5.34 -11.28
C LEU A 67 8.32 6.44 -10.25
N ALA A 68 8.73 6.09 -9.03
CA ALA A 68 9.04 7.08 -7.99
C ALA A 68 10.22 8.01 -8.35
N ARG A 69 10.99 7.65 -9.38
CA ARG A 69 12.15 8.44 -9.87
C ARG A 69 11.94 8.98 -11.27
N GLN A 70 10.72 8.89 -11.77
CA GLN A 70 10.40 9.40 -13.10
C GLN A 70 10.59 10.92 -13.13
N VAL A 71 11.44 11.40 -14.05
CA VAL A 71 11.65 12.84 -14.28
C VAL A 71 10.73 13.28 -15.40
N TRP A 72 9.96 14.31 -15.12
CA TRP A 72 9.05 14.94 -16.07
C TRP A 72 9.57 16.32 -16.49
N THR A 73 9.79 16.50 -17.81
CA THR A 73 9.92 17.84 -18.39
C THR A 73 8.57 18.26 -18.96
N PRO A 74 8.32 19.59 -19.15
CA PRO A 74 7.07 20.06 -19.75
C PRO A 74 6.78 19.44 -21.11
N GLU A 75 7.80 19.22 -21.95
CA GLU A 75 7.66 18.66 -23.30
C GLU A 75 7.21 17.17 -23.24
N ARG A 76 7.86 16.37 -22.37
CA ARG A 76 7.49 14.97 -22.18
C ARG A 76 6.09 14.83 -21.57
N ALA A 77 5.75 15.70 -20.63
CA ALA A 77 4.43 15.75 -20.04
C ALA A 77 3.37 16.11 -21.08
N ALA A 78 3.60 17.14 -21.89
CA ALA A 78 2.69 17.55 -22.95
C ALA A 78 2.44 16.43 -23.96
N ALA A 79 3.50 15.76 -24.42
CA ALA A 79 3.38 14.65 -25.38
C ALA A 79 2.55 13.47 -24.83
N LEU A 80 2.74 13.11 -23.54
CA LEU A 80 1.95 12.07 -22.89
C LEU A 80 0.48 12.47 -22.76
N LEU A 81 0.21 13.70 -22.32
CA LEU A 81 -1.13 14.23 -22.10
C LEU A 81 -1.91 14.34 -23.42
N ASP A 82 -1.28 14.81 -24.50
CA ASP A 82 -1.90 14.90 -25.82
C ASP A 82 -2.36 13.54 -26.31
N GLY A 83 -1.54 12.51 -26.17
CA GLY A 83 -1.90 11.13 -26.53
C GLY A 83 -3.05 10.51 -25.73
N HIS A 84 -3.30 10.99 -24.48
CA HIS A 84 -4.32 10.42 -23.60
C HIS A 84 -5.57 11.29 -23.43
N LEU A 85 -5.40 12.59 -23.47
CA LEU A 85 -6.47 13.56 -23.18
C LEU A 85 -6.84 14.40 -24.41
N GLY A 86 -5.97 14.53 -25.39
CA GLY A 86 -6.08 15.49 -26.49
C GLY A 86 -7.37 15.35 -27.31
N ALA A 87 -7.89 14.13 -27.48
CA ALA A 87 -9.14 13.87 -28.22
C ALA A 87 -10.41 13.98 -27.34
N ALA A 88 -10.27 14.12 -26.02
CA ALA A 88 -11.41 14.21 -25.09
C ALA A 88 -11.95 15.66 -25.02
N GLU A 89 -13.24 15.78 -24.75
CA GLU A 89 -13.85 17.07 -24.44
C GLU A 89 -13.14 17.70 -23.22
N GLY A 90 -12.64 18.91 -23.37
CA GLY A 90 -11.85 19.57 -22.33
C GLY A 90 -10.36 19.21 -22.31
N GLY A 91 -9.85 18.34 -23.21
CA GLY A 91 -8.48 17.81 -23.18
C GLY A 91 -7.38 18.90 -23.19
N ALA A 92 -7.54 19.97 -23.97
CA ALA A 92 -6.59 21.09 -23.96
C ALA A 92 -6.56 21.83 -22.63
N ALA A 93 -7.70 22.00 -21.96
CA ALA A 93 -7.78 22.64 -20.65
C ALA A 93 -7.18 21.73 -19.55
N ASP A 94 -7.41 20.43 -19.63
CA ASP A 94 -6.83 19.43 -18.72
C ASP A 94 -5.29 19.38 -18.86
N THR A 95 -4.78 19.39 -20.09
CA THR A 95 -3.34 19.46 -20.37
C THR A 95 -2.72 20.73 -19.78
N ALA A 96 -3.34 21.89 -20.01
CA ALA A 96 -2.89 23.17 -19.46
C ALA A 96 -2.91 23.17 -17.92
N ALA A 97 -3.94 22.57 -17.30
CA ALA A 97 -4.02 22.45 -15.85
C ALA A 97 -2.86 21.62 -15.28
N VAL A 98 -2.55 20.45 -15.88
CA VAL A 98 -1.45 19.59 -15.42
C VAL A 98 -0.11 20.29 -15.60
N LEU A 99 0.18 20.85 -16.77
CA LEU A 99 1.46 21.55 -17.04
C LEU A 99 1.66 22.75 -16.09
N SER A 100 0.63 23.56 -15.88
CA SER A 100 0.66 24.67 -14.93
C SER A 100 0.89 24.22 -13.49
N ALA A 101 0.40 23.05 -13.11
CA ALA A 101 0.55 22.52 -11.76
C ALA A 101 1.97 22.04 -11.44
N MET A 102 2.78 21.64 -12.43
CA MET A 102 4.10 21.03 -12.23
C MET A 102 5.07 21.88 -11.41
N THR A 103 4.89 23.19 -11.39
CA THR A 103 5.78 24.15 -10.71
C THR A 103 5.19 24.77 -9.44
N ARG A 104 4.02 24.32 -8.99
CA ARG A 104 3.33 24.84 -7.79
C ARG A 104 3.40 23.85 -6.64
N PHE A 105 4.08 24.23 -5.54
CA PHE A 105 4.48 23.33 -4.46
C PHE A 105 3.62 23.43 -3.19
N GLY A 106 2.55 24.20 -3.18
CA GLY A 106 1.67 24.33 -2.02
C GLY A 106 0.23 24.65 -2.39
N ALA A 107 -0.73 24.05 -1.66
CA ALA A 107 -2.15 24.29 -1.86
C ALA A 107 -2.69 25.49 -1.05
N GLY A 108 -2.04 25.86 0.04
CA GLY A 108 -2.39 27.00 0.89
C GLY A 108 -3.65 26.85 1.76
N ALA A 109 -4.55 25.89 1.44
CA ALA A 109 -5.80 25.67 2.14
C ALA A 109 -6.33 24.24 1.92
N SER A 110 -7.43 23.88 2.60
CA SER A 110 -8.18 22.65 2.29
C SER A 110 -8.90 22.77 0.95
N ARG A 111 -9.26 21.62 0.36
CA ARG A 111 -9.95 21.55 -0.93
C ARG A 111 -11.29 22.31 -0.93
N LEU A 112 -12.02 22.30 0.19
CA LEU A 112 -13.32 22.98 0.30
C LEU A 112 -13.20 24.49 0.47
N ILE A 113 -12.00 25.04 0.64
CA ILE A 113 -11.76 26.48 0.73
C ILE A 113 -11.15 26.97 -0.60
N THR A 114 -9.84 27.03 -0.73
CA THR A 114 -9.14 27.49 -1.94
C THR A 114 -8.08 26.51 -2.46
N GLY A 115 -7.92 25.36 -1.79
CA GLY A 115 -6.90 24.37 -2.10
C GLY A 115 -7.32 23.33 -3.14
N ASN A 116 -8.49 23.49 -3.82
CA ASN A 116 -8.93 22.58 -4.87
C ASN A 116 -8.42 23.05 -6.24
N ASP A 117 -7.19 22.67 -6.55
CA ASP A 117 -6.58 22.96 -7.86
C ASP A 117 -7.30 22.21 -9.00
N PRO A 118 -7.44 22.79 -10.21
CA PRO A 118 -8.07 22.11 -11.35
C PRO A 118 -7.48 20.71 -11.68
N VAL A 119 -6.20 20.48 -11.40
CA VAL A 119 -5.54 19.18 -11.62
C VAL A 119 -6.17 18.04 -10.81
N TYR A 120 -6.85 18.32 -9.68
CA TYR A 120 -7.64 17.30 -8.97
C TYR A 120 -8.70 16.67 -9.87
N GLY A 121 -9.46 17.51 -10.58
CA GLY A 121 -10.50 17.04 -11.50
C GLY A 121 -9.93 16.15 -12.62
N VAL A 122 -8.75 16.49 -13.14
CA VAL A 122 -8.07 15.67 -14.15
C VAL A 122 -7.70 14.30 -13.57
N LEU A 123 -7.08 14.28 -12.39
CA LEU A 123 -6.69 13.04 -11.72
C LEU A 123 -7.89 12.16 -11.36
N GLU A 124 -8.94 12.75 -10.79
CA GLU A 124 -10.18 12.05 -10.38
C GLU A 124 -10.89 11.42 -11.58
N ARG A 125 -11.02 12.14 -12.69
CA ARG A 125 -11.58 11.58 -13.93
C ARG A 125 -10.71 10.46 -14.51
N SER A 126 -9.38 10.61 -14.49
CA SER A 126 -8.44 9.58 -14.97
C SER A 126 -8.53 8.31 -14.14
N VAL A 127 -8.62 8.42 -12.79
CA VAL A 127 -8.84 7.29 -11.89
C VAL A 127 -10.19 6.64 -12.15
N ALA A 128 -11.28 7.40 -12.21
CA ALA A 128 -12.62 6.88 -12.45
C ALA A 128 -12.68 6.06 -13.74
N ARG A 129 -12.07 6.59 -14.82
CA ARG A 129 -11.96 5.89 -16.11
C ARG A 129 -11.16 4.59 -15.99
N LEU A 130 -9.97 4.62 -15.40
CA LEU A 130 -9.13 3.44 -15.21
C LEU A 130 -9.84 2.35 -14.40
N LYS A 131 -10.58 2.74 -13.37
CA LYS A 131 -11.29 1.81 -12.47
C LYS A 131 -12.66 1.36 -13.01
N GLY A 132 -13.12 1.91 -14.13
CA GLY A 132 -14.48 1.66 -14.65
C GLY A 132 -15.57 2.13 -13.68
N GLN A 133 -15.33 3.20 -12.92
CA GLN A 133 -16.24 3.76 -11.94
C GLN A 133 -16.81 5.09 -12.41
N GLN A 134 -17.96 5.51 -11.83
CA GLN A 134 -18.62 6.74 -12.24
C GLN A 134 -17.86 8.01 -11.82
N ALA A 135 -17.19 7.96 -10.67
CA ALA A 135 -16.44 9.10 -10.12
C ALA A 135 -15.32 8.63 -9.19
N ALA A 136 -14.40 9.54 -8.87
CA ALA A 136 -13.38 9.33 -7.87
C ALA A 136 -13.15 10.59 -7.03
N LEU A 137 -12.52 10.43 -5.86
CA LEU A 137 -12.18 11.49 -4.91
C LEU A 137 -10.78 11.27 -4.38
N VAL A 138 -9.90 12.27 -4.51
CA VAL A 138 -8.51 12.20 -4.09
C VAL A 138 -8.34 12.65 -2.63
N PHE A 139 -7.60 11.85 -1.87
CA PHE A 139 -7.23 12.07 -0.46
C PHE A 139 -5.72 12.28 -0.32
N GLY A 140 -5.29 12.86 0.80
CA GLY A 140 -3.88 13.12 1.09
C GLY A 140 -3.00 11.87 1.25
N SER A 141 -3.59 10.72 1.62
CA SER A 141 -2.90 9.43 1.79
C SER A 141 -3.89 8.26 1.84
N GLY A 142 -3.41 7.01 1.71
CA GLY A 142 -4.23 5.82 1.91
C GLY A 142 -4.81 5.73 3.32
N VAL A 143 -4.05 6.12 4.32
CA VAL A 143 -4.52 6.22 5.70
C VAL A 143 -5.70 7.19 5.79
N ALA A 144 -5.58 8.38 5.20
CA ALA A 144 -6.66 9.36 5.18
C ALA A 144 -7.89 8.86 4.42
N ALA A 145 -7.71 8.13 3.31
CA ALA A 145 -8.80 7.55 2.53
C ALA A 145 -9.59 6.51 3.35
N ASN A 146 -8.91 5.54 3.98
CA ASN A 146 -9.56 4.50 4.79
C ASN A 146 -10.22 5.09 6.04
N MET A 147 -9.49 5.90 6.81
CA MET A 147 -9.99 6.53 8.06
C MET A 147 -11.07 7.60 7.82
N GLY A 148 -11.19 8.13 6.61
CA GLY A 148 -12.26 9.05 6.24
C GLY A 148 -13.50 8.35 5.71
N THR A 149 -13.30 7.31 4.90
CA THR A 149 -14.39 6.62 4.18
C THR A 149 -15.17 5.67 5.08
N ILE A 150 -14.49 4.80 5.83
CA ILE A 150 -15.16 3.79 6.66
C ILE A 150 -16.12 4.44 7.68
N PRO A 151 -15.69 5.41 8.52
CA PRO A 151 -16.60 6.04 9.48
C PRO A 151 -17.64 6.98 8.86
N ALA A 152 -17.49 7.36 7.58
CA ALA A 152 -18.54 8.06 6.85
C ALA A 152 -19.66 7.12 6.42
N LEU A 153 -19.36 5.86 6.11
CA LEU A 153 -20.31 4.88 5.57
C LEU A 153 -21.09 4.14 6.67
N VAL A 154 -20.42 3.80 7.78
CA VAL A 154 -20.99 2.98 8.86
C VAL A 154 -20.74 3.64 10.22
N GLY A 155 -21.65 3.38 11.17
CA GLY A 155 -21.60 3.97 12.52
C GLY A 155 -22.19 3.05 13.58
N PRO A 156 -22.51 3.57 14.77
CA PRO A 156 -23.16 2.80 15.83
C PRO A 156 -24.44 2.12 15.34
N GLY A 157 -24.57 0.83 15.60
CA GLY A 157 -25.68 -0.01 15.14
C GLY A 157 -25.42 -0.77 13.84
N ASP A 158 -24.45 -0.33 13.03
CA ASP A 158 -24.02 -1.02 11.82
C ASP A 158 -22.95 -2.09 12.10
N ALA A 159 -22.64 -2.91 11.09
CA ALA A 159 -21.61 -3.95 11.20
C ALA A 159 -20.58 -3.85 10.09
N VAL A 160 -19.30 -4.06 10.47
CA VAL A 160 -18.18 -4.21 9.54
C VAL A 160 -17.60 -5.62 9.66
N PHE A 161 -17.36 -6.25 8.53
CA PHE A 161 -16.73 -7.58 8.41
C PHE A 161 -15.34 -7.39 7.80
N SER A 162 -14.30 -7.68 8.59
CA SER A 162 -12.91 -7.36 8.28
C SER A 162 -12.05 -8.60 8.25
N ASP A 163 -11.27 -8.81 7.19
CA ASP A 163 -10.22 -9.82 7.19
C ASP A 163 -9.20 -9.54 8.31
N ALA A 164 -8.71 -10.60 8.96
CA ALA A 164 -7.79 -10.50 10.08
C ALA A 164 -6.43 -9.86 9.73
N LEU A 165 -6.04 -9.88 8.44
CA LEU A 165 -4.78 -9.32 7.96
C LEU A 165 -4.92 -7.97 7.29
N ASN A 166 -6.07 -7.33 7.35
CA ASN A 166 -6.31 -6.01 6.78
C ASN A 166 -5.33 -4.97 7.33
N HIS A 167 -5.00 -3.99 6.49
CA HIS A 167 -4.09 -2.90 6.82
C HIS A 167 -4.55 -2.11 8.06
N ALA A 168 -3.59 -1.63 8.86
CA ALA A 168 -3.86 -0.89 10.11
C ALA A 168 -4.82 0.29 9.93
N SER A 169 -4.75 1.01 8.81
CA SER A 169 -5.65 2.13 8.53
C SER A 169 -7.11 1.72 8.35
N ILE A 170 -7.37 0.49 7.87
CA ILE A 170 -8.72 -0.09 7.82
C ILE A 170 -9.20 -0.36 9.24
N ILE A 171 -8.36 -1.01 10.07
CA ILE A 171 -8.67 -1.28 11.48
C ILE A 171 -8.97 0.03 12.23
N ASP A 172 -8.17 1.06 12.03
CA ASP A 172 -8.37 2.36 12.69
C ASP A 172 -9.63 3.07 12.16
N GLY A 173 -9.92 2.99 10.87
CA GLY A 173 -11.17 3.48 10.29
C GLY A 173 -12.40 2.79 10.89
N ILE A 174 -12.34 1.46 11.08
CA ILE A 174 -13.41 0.68 11.74
C ILE A 174 -13.59 1.14 13.20
N ARG A 175 -12.50 1.31 13.94
CA ARG A 175 -12.57 1.80 15.34
C ARG A 175 -13.20 3.18 15.41
N LEU A 176 -12.82 4.09 14.53
CA LEU A 176 -13.40 5.44 14.45
C LEU A 176 -14.88 5.44 14.12
N SER A 177 -15.37 4.47 13.34
CA SER A 177 -16.79 4.36 12.98
C SER A 177 -17.68 4.00 14.16
N ARG A 178 -17.14 3.32 15.19
CA ARG A 178 -17.88 2.74 16.30
C ARG A 178 -18.94 1.70 15.87
N ALA A 179 -18.86 1.23 14.64
CA ALA A 179 -19.66 0.09 14.16
C ALA A 179 -19.19 -1.20 14.84
N ARG A 180 -20.06 -2.21 14.90
CA ARG A 180 -19.67 -3.53 15.41
C ARG A 180 -18.71 -4.18 14.41
N CYS A 181 -17.49 -4.47 14.85
CA CYS A 181 -16.49 -5.16 14.04
C CYS A 181 -16.61 -6.67 14.22
N HIS A 182 -16.71 -7.40 13.11
CA HIS A 182 -16.59 -8.85 13.02
C HIS A 182 -15.32 -9.16 12.23
N VAL A 183 -14.30 -9.66 12.91
CA VAL A 183 -13.07 -10.11 12.27
C VAL A 183 -13.24 -11.57 11.88
N TYR A 184 -12.93 -11.93 10.63
CA TYR A 184 -12.87 -13.30 10.18
C TYR A 184 -11.42 -13.71 9.87
N PRO A 185 -11.05 -15.01 10.05
CA PRO A 185 -9.72 -15.49 9.73
C PRO A 185 -9.38 -15.19 8.26
N HIS A 186 -8.11 -14.99 7.99
CA HIS A 186 -7.65 -14.62 6.64
C HIS A 186 -8.20 -15.54 5.56
N ARG A 187 -8.95 -14.97 4.60
CA ARG A 187 -9.59 -15.67 3.46
C ARG A 187 -10.65 -16.73 3.84
N ASP A 188 -11.08 -16.77 5.10
CA ASP A 188 -12.09 -17.73 5.57
C ASP A 188 -13.52 -17.26 5.24
N LEU A 189 -13.99 -17.66 4.06
CA LEU A 189 -15.31 -17.29 3.54
C LEU A 189 -16.46 -17.98 4.29
N ASP A 190 -16.23 -19.15 4.87
CA ASP A 190 -17.25 -19.88 5.65
C ASP A 190 -17.56 -19.13 6.93
N THR A 191 -16.52 -18.68 7.65
CA THR A 191 -16.68 -17.83 8.83
C THR A 191 -17.35 -16.50 8.45
N LEU A 192 -16.95 -15.86 7.34
CA LEU A 192 -17.58 -14.63 6.87
C LEU A 192 -19.07 -14.83 6.53
N ASP A 193 -19.43 -15.89 5.81
CA ASP A 193 -20.84 -16.22 5.48
C ASP A 193 -21.67 -16.42 6.75
N ALA A 194 -21.14 -17.17 7.72
CA ALA A 194 -21.81 -17.39 9.00
C ALA A 194 -22.02 -16.07 9.78
N GLN A 195 -21.00 -15.20 9.84
CA GLN A 195 -21.09 -13.89 10.49
C GLN A 195 -22.11 -12.97 9.80
N LEU A 196 -22.10 -12.90 8.47
CA LEU A 196 -23.04 -12.10 7.68
C LEU A 196 -24.49 -12.59 7.89
N ARG A 197 -24.70 -13.90 7.90
CA ARG A 197 -26.02 -14.54 8.15
C ARG A 197 -26.56 -14.21 9.53
N ALA A 198 -25.70 -14.22 10.55
CA ALA A 198 -26.09 -13.94 11.94
C ALA A 198 -26.33 -12.45 12.21
N SER A 199 -25.88 -11.55 11.34
CA SER A 199 -25.95 -10.10 11.56
C SER A 199 -27.31 -9.53 11.18
N ALA A 200 -27.98 -8.92 12.16
CA ALA A 200 -29.20 -8.13 11.95
C ALA A 200 -28.92 -6.62 11.74
N ALA A 201 -27.65 -6.23 11.57
CA ALA A 201 -27.28 -4.82 11.38
C ALA A 201 -27.96 -4.23 10.14
N PRO A 202 -28.50 -3.00 10.21
CA PRO A 202 -29.18 -2.35 9.09
C PRO A 202 -28.22 -2.04 7.92
N ARG A 203 -26.98 -1.70 8.20
CA ARG A 203 -25.92 -1.54 7.20
C ARG A 203 -24.78 -2.50 7.50
N LYS A 204 -24.30 -3.17 6.47
CA LYS A 204 -23.20 -4.13 6.53
C LYS A 204 -22.12 -3.71 5.55
N LEU A 205 -20.88 -3.62 6.00
CA LEU A 205 -19.72 -3.31 5.18
C LEU A 205 -18.72 -4.49 5.26
N ILE A 206 -18.44 -5.13 4.14
CA ILE A 206 -17.29 -6.03 4.00
C ILE A 206 -16.11 -5.18 3.57
N VAL A 207 -14.97 -5.27 4.25
CA VAL A 207 -13.76 -4.54 3.88
C VAL A 207 -12.54 -5.45 3.87
N THR A 208 -11.73 -5.34 2.82
CA THR A 208 -10.52 -6.15 2.63
C THR A 208 -9.45 -5.43 1.83
N ASP A 209 -8.16 -5.73 2.10
CA ASP A 209 -7.10 -5.53 1.12
C ASP A 209 -7.32 -6.48 -0.06
N ALA A 210 -7.09 -6.02 -1.30
CA ALA A 210 -7.10 -6.90 -2.47
C ALA A 210 -5.83 -7.76 -2.54
N LEU A 211 -4.71 -7.18 -2.11
CA LEU A 211 -3.40 -7.80 -1.98
C LEU A 211 -2.83 -7.45 -0.62
N PHE A 212 -2.59 -8.45 0.21
CA PHE A 212 -2.14 -8.26 1.58
C PHE A 212 -0.66 -7.92 1.65
N SER A 213 -0.36 -6.80 2.27
CA SER A 213 0.94 -6.11 2.17
C SER A 213 2.12 -6.88 2.76
N MET A 214 1.88 -7.78 3.72
CA MET A 214 2.94 -8.50 4.44
C MET A 214 3.07 -9.95 4.02
N ASP A 215 2.01 -10.54 3.48
CA ASP A 215 1.94 -11.96 3.11
C ASP A 215 1.97 -12.16 1.59
N GLY A 216 1.59 -11.15 0.81
CA GLY A 216 1.59 -11.23 -0.65
C GLY A 216 0.45 -12.06 -1.22
N THR A 217 -0.56 -12.43 -0.42
CA THR A 217 -1.74 -13.21 -0.81
C THR A 217 -2.82 -12.32 -1.40
N PHE A 218 -3.70 -12.89 -2.24
CA PHE A 218 -4.86 -12.21 -2.82
C PHE A 218 -6.14 -12.49 -2.04
N ALA A 219 -7.00 -11.48 -1.93
CA ALA A 219 -8.36 -11.68 -1.46
C ALA A 219 -9.21 -12.42 -2.52
N PRO A 220 -10.13 -13.31 -2.12
CA PRO A 220 -11.06 -14.00 -3.02
C PRO A 220 -12.20 -13.05 -3.45
N LEU A 221 -11.88 -12.08 -4.33
CA LEU A 221 -12.76 -10.94 -4.64
C LEU A 221 -14.08 -11.35 -5.33
N ALA A 222 -14.07 -12.42 -6.13
CA ALA A 222 -15.27 -12.92 -6.80
C ALA A 222 -16.29 -13.48 -5.79
N GLU A 223 -15.80 -14.24 -4.84
CA GLU A 223 -16.59 -14.84 -3.77
C GLU A 223 -17.09 -13.76 -2.78
N LEU A 224 -16.24 -12.79 -2.45
CA LEU A 224 -16.64 -11.64 -1.62
C LEU A 224 -17.75 -10.82 -2.30
N ALA A 225 -17.68 -10.61 -3.61
CA ALA A 225 -18.73 -9.96 -4.39
C ALA A 225 -20.03 -10.79 -4.41
N ALA A 226 -19.93 -12.11 -4.40
CA ALA A 226 -21.11 -12.98 -4.29
C ALA A 226 -21.75 -12.89 -2.88
N LEU A 227 -20.94 -12.91 -1.82
CA LEU A 227 -21.42 -12.75 -0.44
C LEU A 227 -22.05 -11.37 -0.20
N LYS A 228 -21.44 -10.30 -0.70
CA LYS A 228 -22.03 -8.96 -0.64
C LYS A 228 -23.44 -8.94 -1.22
N ARG A 229 -23.66 -9.51 -2.43
CA ARG A 229 -25.00 -9.58 -3.06
C ARG A 229 -25.98 -10.41 -2.24
N LYS A 230 -25.53 -11.56 -1.74
CA LYS A 230 -26.36 -12.48 -0.94
C LYS A 230 -26.91 -11.83 0.33
N TYR A 231 -26.14 -10.95 0.97
CA TYR A 231 -26.51 -10.36 2.26
C TYR A 231 -26.84 -8.86 2.20
N GLY A 232 -26.89 -8.26 1.02
CA GLY A 232 -27.18 -6.83 0.84
C GLY A 232 -26.12 -5.95 1.54
N ALA A 233 -24.86 -6.37 1.54
CA ALA A 233 -23.77 -5.63 2.13
C ALA A 233 -23.09 -4.73 1.09
N TRP A 234 -22.39 -3.69 1.53
CA TRP A 234 -21.40 -2.99 0.72
C TRP A 234 -20.06 -3.72 0.76
N LEU A 235 -19.28 -3.59 -0.32
CA LEU A 235 -17.93 -4.14 -0.42
C LEU A 235 -16.93 -3.02 -0.71
N MET A 236 -16.00 -2.80 0.24
CA MET A 236 -14.86 -1.92 0.08
C MET A 236 -13.60 -2.75 -0.12
N VAL A 237 -12.83 -2.43 -1.16
CA VAL A 237 -11.58 -3.11 -1.50
C VAL A 237 -10.43 -2.11 -1.56
N ASP A 238 -9.39 -2.35 -0.77
CA ASP A 238 -8.15 -1.59 -0.79
C ASP A 238 -7.17 -2.23 -1.79
N GLU A 239 -6.97 -1.56 -2.91
CA GLU A 239 -6.09 -1.98 -4.00
C GLU A 239 -4.73 -1.28 -3.99
N ALA A 240 -4.28 -0.79 -2.83
CA ALA A 240 -3.03 -0.05 -2.70
C ALA A 240 -1.80 -0.82 -3.18
N HIS A 241 -1.81 -2.15 -3.14
CA HIS A 241 -0.71 -3.01 -3.60
C HIS A 241 -0.97 -3.67 -4.97
N SER A 242 -2.18 -3.59 -5.50
CA SER A 242 -2.56 -4.19 -6.78
C SER A 242 -2.71 -3.18 -7.91
N GLY A 243 -3.13 -1.94 -7.61
CA GLY A 243 -3.24 -0.86 -8.59
C GLY A 243 -1.90 -0.57 -9.26
N GLY A 244 -1.91 -0.42 -10.59
CA GLY A 244 -0.72 -0.28 -11.43
C GLY A 244 -0.05 -1.61 -11.82
N VAL A 245 -0.27 -2.70 -11.04
CA VAL A 245 0.46 -3.98 -11.19
C VAL A 245 -0.40 -5.07 -11.83
N TYR A 246 -1.68 -5.15 -11.52
CA TYR A 246 -2.59 -6.20 -11.99
C TYR A 246 -3.72 -5.61 -12.84
N GLY A 247 -4.34 -6.48 -13.63
CA GLY A 247 -5.45 -6.13 -14.50
C GLY A 247 -5.03 -5.34 -15.75
N ASP A 248 -5.96 -5.18 -16.66
CA ASP A 248 -5.75 -4.44 -17.91
C ASP A 248 -5.38 -2.98 -17.59
N LEU A 249 -4.37 -2.46 -18.27
CA LEU A 249 -3.83 -1.12 -18.05
C LEU A 249 -3.37 -0.85 -16.58
N GLY A 250 -3.23 -1.91 -15.76
CA GLY A 250 -2.93 -1.78 -14.34
C GLY A 250 -4.13 -1.37 -13.48
N ALA A 251 -5.35 -1.69 -13.88
CA ALA A 251 -6.57 -1.29 -13.16
C ALA A 251 -6.74 -1.96 -11.78
N GLY A 252 -5.99 -3.03 -11.49
CA GLY A 252 -5.97 -3.71 -10.19
C GLY A 252 -6.61 -5.09 -10.21
N LEU A 253 -6.59 -5.77 -9.05
CA LEU A 253 -7.10 -7.13 -8.90
C LEU A 253 -8.62 -7.25 -9.06
N ALA A 254 -9.39 -6.20 -8.73
CA ALA A 254 -10.83 -6.21 -8.96
C ALA A 254 -11.18 -6.31 -10.46
N GLN A 255 -10.38 -5.67 -11.32
CA GLN A 255 -10.52 -5.78 -12.77
C GLN A 255 -10.03 -7.15 -13.25
N ALA A 256 -8.87 -7.60 -12.80
CA ALA A 256 -8.33 -8.91 -13.15
C ALA A 256 -9.28 -10.07 -12.78
N ALA A 257 -10.03 -9.94 -11.69
CA ALA A 257 -11.04 -10.90 -11.24
C ALA A 257 -12.42 -10.71 -11.94
N GLY A 258 -12.57 -9.71 -12.82
CA GLY A 258 -13.83 -9.44 -13.53
C GLY A 258 -14.96 -8.89 -12.63
N VAL A 259 -14.63 -8.30 -11.49
CA VAL A 259 -15.62 -7.86 -10.48
C VAL A 259 -15.63 -6.35 -10.22
N SER A 260 -14.93 -5.53 -11.03
CA SER A 260 -14.85 -4.07 -10.84
C SER A 260 -16.21 -3.41 -10.64
N GLY A 261 -17.22 -3.77 -11.45
CA GLY A 261 -18.60 -3.25 -11.34
C GLY A 261 -19.36 -3.73 -10.10
N GLN A 262 -18.78 -4.63 -9.31
CA GLN A 262 -19.40 -5.18 -8.09
C GLN A 262 -18.76 -4.63 -6.82
N ILE A 263 -17.67 -3.84 -6.95
CA ILE A 263 -17.02 -3.17 -5.84
C ILE A 263 -17.71 -1.81 -5.64
N ASP A 264 -18.26 -1.58 -4.45
CA ASP A 264 -18.93 -0.31 -4.14
C ASP A 264 -17.94 0.80 -3.85
N VAL A 265 -16.84 0.45 -3.18
CA VAL A 265 -15.80 1.38 -2.75
C VAL A 265 -14.44 0.81 -3.15
N SER A 266 -13.86 1.32 -4.24
CA SER A 266 -12.50 0.99 -4.66
C SER A 266 -11.54 2.03 -4.10
N MET A 267 -10.64 1.62 -3.22
CA MET A 267 -9.57 2.44 -2.68
C MET A 267 -8.25 2.09 -3.36
N GLY A 268 -7.40 3.09 -3.60
CA GLY A 268 -6.03 2.89 -4.04
C GLY A 268 -5.13 4.05 -3.66
N THR A 269 -3.82 3.90 -3.85
CA THR A 269 -2.82 4.93 -3.51
C THR A 269 -1.92 5.25 -4.70
N PHE A 270 -1.49 6.52 -4.77
CA PHE A 270 -0.48 6.94 -5.72
C PHE A 270 0.95 6.76 -5.20
N GLY A 271 1.13 6.44 -3.91
CA GLY A 271 2.43 6.39 -3.23
C GLY A 271 3.22 5.09 -3.42
N LYS A 272 2.75 4.16 -4.26
CA LYS A 272 3.41 2.86 -4.50
C LYS A 272 3.72 2.69 -5.99
N ALA A 273 3.02 1.82 -6.71
CA ALA A 273 3.27 1.58 -8.14
C ALA A 273 3.29 2.85 -9.00
N TYR A 274 2.49 3.85 -8.65
CA TYR A 274 2.46 5.12 -9.38
C TYR A 274 3.56 6.12 -8.95
N GLY A 275 4.39 5.80 -7.96
CA GLY A 275 5.58 6.56 -7.59
C GLY A 275 5.35 8.04 -7.21
N SER A 276 4.18 8.38 -6.63
CA SER A 276 3.80 9.73 -6.25
C SER A 276 3.29 9.80 -4.80
N VAL A 277 2.30 10.62 -4.49
CA VAL A 277 1.71 10.79 -3.16
C VAL A 277 0.20 10.93 -3.24
N GLY A 278 -0.49 10.56 -2.15
CA GLY A 278 -1.94 10.61 -2.07
C GLY A 278 -2.60 9.26 -2.33
N ALA A 279 -3.93 9.29 -2.33
CA ALA A 279 -4.78 8.13 -2.52
C ALA A 279 -6.10 8.54 -3.15
N TYR A 280 -6.91 7.57 -3.53
CA TYR A 280 -8.25 7.82 -4.07
C TYR A 280 -9.27 6.84 -3.52
N ILE A 281 -10.53 7.28 -3.52
CA ILE A 281 -11.70 6.42 -3.49
C ILE A 281 -12.42 6.59 -4.83
N ALA A 282 -12.76 5.47 -5.47
CA ALA A 282 -13.56 5.45 -6.69
C ALA A 282 -14.83 4.61 -6.46
N GLY A 283 -15.94 5.00 -7.08
CA GLY A 283 -17.23 4.35 -6.94
C GLY A 283 -18.35 5.10 -7.65
N ASP A 284 -19.60 4.86 -7.20
CA ASP A 284 -20.78 5.58 -7.69
C ASP A 284 -20.66 7.09 -7.41
N ALA A 285 -21.20 7.92 -8.30
CA ALA A 285 -21.18 9.38 -8.15
C ALA A 285 -21.89 9.87 -6.88
N VAL A 286 -22.91 9.14 -6.42
CA VAL A 286 -23.60 9.45 -5.14
C VAL A 286 -22.67 9.20 -3.96
N LEU A 287 -21.90 8.09 -3.97
CA LEU A 287 -20.90 7.80 -2.95
C LEU A 287 -19.85 8.94 -2.89
N ILE A 288 -19.30 9.30 -4.03
CA ILE A 288 -18.24 10.33 -4.11
C ILE A 288 -18.74 11.68 -3.60
N ARG A 289 -19.95 12.08 -4.01
CA ARG A 289 -20.58 13.29 -3.50
C ARG A 289 -20.86 13.22 -2.00
N TYR A 290 -21.28 12.06 -1.49
CA TYR A 290 -21.47 11.85 -0.06
C TYR A 290 -20.16 11.98 0.72
N LEU A 291 -19.09 11.34 0.28
CA LEU A 291 -17.76 11.41 0.93
C LEU A 291 -17.17 12.83 0.91
N LEU A 292 -17.37 13.58 -0.17
CA LEU A 292 -16.96 14.99 -0.24
C LEU A 292 -17.55 15.82 0.92
N ASN A 293 -18.76 15.48 1.36
CA ASN A 293 -19.47 16.20 2.42
C ASN A 293 -19.29 15.62 3.83
N THR A 294 -18.80 14.38 3.97
CA THR A 294 -18.81 13.65 5.25
C THR A 294 -17.44 13.11 5.68
N ALA A 295 -16.50 12.92 4.74
CA ALA A 295 -15.18 12.37 5.04
C ALA A 295 -14.32 13.43 5.75
N ARG A 296 -14.18 13.31 7.07
CA ARG A 296 -13.47 14.29 7.91
C ARG A 296 -12.00 14.46 7.52
N THR A 297 -11.33 13.40 7.11
CA THR A 297 -9.91 13.43 6.67
C THR A 297 -9.70 14.17 5.35
N LEU A 298 -10.76 14.38 4.56
CA LEU A 298 -10.75 15.25 3.39
C LEU A 298 -11.04 16.70 3.77
N THR A 299 -12.07 16.90 4.61
CA THR A 299 -12.58 18.24 4.97
C THR A 299 -11.56 19.04 5.80
N PHE A 300 -10.90 18.38 6.76
CA PHE A 300 -10.06 19.04 7.76
C PHE A 300 -8.55 18.83 7.50
N THR A 301 -8.15 18.81 6.23
CA THR A 301 -6.75 18.74 5.83
C THR A 301 -6.44 19.73 4.71
N THR A 302 -5.23 20.24 4.66
CA THR A 302 -4.73 21.01 3.52
C THR A 302 -4.66 20.12 2.28
N GLY A 303 -4.96 20.68 1.11
CA GLY A 303 -4.84 19.98 -0.17
C GLY A 303 -3.41 19.55 -0.47
N LEU A 304 -3.27 18.56 -1.34
CA LEU A 304 -1.96 18.13 -1.84
C LEU A 304 -1.31 19.24 -2.68
N PRO A 305 0.02 19.30 -2.72
CA PRO A 305 0.74 20.17 -3.65
C PRO A 305 0.30 19.93 -5.09
N PRO A 306 -0.01 20.98 -5.88
CA PRO A 306 -0.38 20.81 -7.29
C PRO A 306 0.66 20.04 -8.12
N SER A 307 1.96 20.25 -7.85
CA SER A 307 3.04 19.51 -8.51
C SER A 307 2.98 17.99 -8.25
N SER A 308 2.62 17.59 -7.04
CA SER A 308 2.44 16.16 -6.72
C SER A 308 1.22 15.57 -7.43
N LEU A 309 0.14 16.33 -7.56
CA LEU A 309 -1.04 15.92 -8.33
C LEU A 309 -0.73 15.78 -9.82
N ALA A 310 0.04 16.72 -10.39
CA ALA A 310 0.51 16.65 -11.77
C ALA A 310 1.33 15.37 -12.01
N VAL A 311 2.29 15.07 -11.14
CA VAL A 311 3.06 13.82 -11.20
C VAL A 311 2.15 12.59 -11.06
N SER A 312 1.14 12.63 -10.19
CA SER A 312 0.17 11.53 -10.06
C SER A 312 -0.62 11.29 -11.36
N VAL A 313 -1.06 12.34 -12.04
CA VAL A 313 -1.71 12.23 -13.37
C VAL A 313 -0.73 11.59 -14.36
N LEU A 314 0.47 12.16 -14.50
CA LEU A 314 1.45 11.73 -15.49
C LEU A 314 1.89 10.27 -15.27
N ASN A 315 2.18 9.89 -14.03
CA ASN A 315 2.57 8.52 -13.70
C ASN A 315 1.40 7.53 -13.84
N LEU A 316 0.16 7.93 -13.51
CA LEU A 316 -1.04 7.12 -13.74
C LEU A 316 -1.23 6.84 -15.25
N LEU A 317 -1.10 7.85 -16.10
CA LEU A 317 -1.23 7.69 -17.55
C LEU A 317 -0.06 6.90 -18.14
N LEU A 318 1.17 7.18 -17.72
CA LEU A 318 2.34 6.40 -18.15
C LEU A 318 2.21 4.92 -17.76
N SER A 319 1.73 4.64 -16.55
CA SER A 319 1.57 3.26 -16.07
C SER A 319 0.64 2.43 -16.96
N GLN A 320 -0.32 3.05 -17.63
CA GLN A 320 -1.23 2.35 -18.54
C GLN A 320 -0.53 1.84 -19.81
N GLN A 321 0.65 2.34 -20.14
CA GLN A 321 1.47 1.90 -21.27
C GLN A 321 2.53 0.86 -20.88
N MET A 322 2.55 0.40 -19.62
CA MET A 322 3.62 -0.45 -19.06
C MET A 322 3.24 -1.94 -18.99
N ASP A 323 2.51 -2.47 -19.98
CA ASP A 323 2.08 -3.89 -19.97
C ASP A 323 3.25 -4.86 -19.98
N SER A 324 4.30 -4.58 -20.76
CA SER A 324 5.50 -5.41 -20.79
C SER A 324 6.25 -5.42 -19.46
N GLN A 325 6.32 -4.28 -18.78
CA GLN A 325 6.96 -4.15 -17.46
C GLN A 325 6.14 -4.90 -16.39
N ARG A 326 4.80 -4.82 -16.45
CA ARG A 326 3.92 -5.62 -15.57
C ARG A 326 4.11 -7.11 -15.78
N ALA A 327 4.13 -7.56 -17.03
CA ALA A 327 4.36 -8.97 -17.36
C ALA A 327 5.72 -9.46 -16.87
N ALA A 328 6.78 -8.67 -17.09
CA ALA A 328 8.12 -8.98 -16.59
C ALA A 328 8.16 -9.07 -15.06
N LEU A 329 7.53 -8.10 -14.36
CA LEU A 329 7.43 -8.11 -12.90
C LEU A 329 6.74 -9.39 -12.38
N GLN A 330 5.60 -9.76 -12.98
CA GLN A 330 4.85 -10.95 -12.57
C GLN A 330 5.64 -12.22 -12.82
N THR A 331 6.30 -12.35 -13.98
CA THR A 331 7.18 -13.49 -14.33
C THR A 331 8.34 -13.59 -13.34
N ASN A 332 9.03 -12.50 -13.09
CA ASN A 332 10.15 -12.47 -12.14
C ASN A 332 9.69 -12.81 -10.71
N ALA A 333 8.53 -12.30 -10.29
CA ALA A 333 7.99 -12.57 -8.97
C ALA A 333 7.62 -14.05 -8.79
N ALA A 334 7.01 -14.67 -9.80
CA ALA A 334 6.72 -16.09 -9.78
C ALA A 334 8.00 -16.91 -9.68
N ALA A 335 8.98 -16.67 -10.56
CA ALA A 335 10.24 -17.40 -10.56
C ALA A 335 11.04 -17.23 -9.26
N PHE A 336 11.07 -16.00 -8.70
CA PHE A 336 11.72 -15.72 -7.42
C PHE A 336 11.08 -16.49 -6.26
N ARG A 337 9.76 -16.51 -6.20
CA ARG A 337 8.98 -17.25 -5.20
C ARG A 337 9.16 -18.75 -5.32
N ASP A 338 9.10 -19.26 -6.55
CA ASP A 338 9.26 -20.70 -6.82
C ASP A 338 10.65 -21.22 -6.41
N GLN A 339 11.72 -20.45 -6.66
CA GLN A 339 13.06 -20.81 -6.18
C GLN A 339 13.17 -20.79 -4.65
N LEU A 340 12.62 -19.79 -3.98
CA LEU A 340 12.57 -19.76 -2.51
C LEU A 340 11.81 -20.97 -1.97
N THR A 341 10.62 -21.25 -2.50
CA THR A 341 9.79 -22.36 -2.04
C THR A 341 10.44 -23.72 -2.30
N SER A 342 11.06 -23.89 -3.47
CA SER A 342 11.78 -25.12 -3.85
C SER A 342 12.99 -25.39 -2.95
N SER A 343 13.61 -24.36 -2.39
CA SER A 343 14.68 -24.48 -1.41
C SER A 343 14.19 -24.76 0.02
N GLY A 344 12.89 -24.91 0.23
CA GLY A 344 12.26 -25.18 1.53
C GLY A 344 11.92 -23.94 2.35
N ALA A 345 12.07 -22.74 1.79
CA ALA A 345 11.69 -21.50 2.46
C ALA A 345 10.16 -21.38 2.57
N ASP A 346 9.68 -20.81 3.69
CA ASP A 346 8.28 -20.48 3.88
C ASP A 346 8.01 -19.07 3.35
N THR A 347 7.19 -18.97 2.31
CA THR A 347 6.82 -17.72 1.65
C THR A 347 5.40 -17.26 2.00
N ALA A 348 4.79 -17.79 3.07
CA ALA A 348 3.44 -17.45 3.55
C ALA A 348 2.36 -17.55 2.47
N ASP A 349 2.46 -18.53 1.57
CA ASP A 349 1.54 -18.74 0.44
C ASP A 349 1.39 -17.52 -0.49
N SER A 350 2.43 -16.70 -0.60
CA SER A 350 2.44 -15.52 -1.47
C SER A 350 2.12 -15.87 -2.93
N GLU A 351 1.34 -15.01 -3.57
CA GLU A 351 0.89 -15.14 -4.96
C GLU A 351 1.35 -13.95 -5.83
N SER A 352 2.08 -12.98 -5.25
CA SER A 352 2.30 -11.66 -5.85
C SER A 352 3.78 -11.25 -5.94
N GLN A 353 4.02 -9.99 -6.32
CA GLN A 353 5.33 -9.32 -6.30
C GLN A 353 5.86 -9.06 -4.87
N ILE A 354 5.07 -9.33 -3.86
CA ILE A 354 5.46 -9.26 -2.46
C ILE A 354 5.76 -10.68 -2.00
N VAL A 355 7.02 -10.99 -1.77
CA VAL A 355 7.46 -12.35 -1.40
C VAL A 355 8.09 -12.31 -0.02
N PRO A 356 7.38 -12.75 1.02
CA PRO A 356 7.98 -12.89 2.34
C PRO A 356 8.88 -14.13 2.41
N LEU A 357 9.92 -14.04 3.24
CA LEU A 357 10.72 -15.16 3.72
C LEU A 357 10.54 -15.19 5.24
N LEU A 358 9.73 -16.12 5.74
CA LEU A 358 9.47 -16.24 7.17
C LEU A 358 10.72 -16.70 7.90
N THR A 359 11.07 -15.97 8.95
CA THR A 359 12.17 -16.30 9.88
C THR A 359 11.63 -16.65 11.26
N TYR A 360 10.35 -16.38 11.50
CA TYR A 360 9.56 -16.61 12.70
C TYR A 360 9.96 -15.74 13.90
N ASP A 361 11.26 -15.54 14.17
CA ASP A 361 11.75 -14.73 15.28
C ASP A 361 12.46 -13.44 14.83
N ASP A 362 12.48 -12.45 15.74
CA ASP A 362 12.95 -11.10 15.47
C ASP A 362 14.48 -11.04 15.24
N VAL A 363 15.25 -11.90 15.92
CA VAL A 363 16.71 -11.93 15.84
C VAL A 363 17.15 -12.49 14.49
N SER A 364 16.56 -13.59 14.06
CA SER A 364 16.81 -14.20 12.75
C SER A 364 16.44 -13.24 11.62
N ALA A 365 15.31 -12.55 11.71
CA ALA A 365 14.92 -11.54 10.72
C ALA A 365 15.96 -10.42 10.59
N LEU A 366 16.45 -9.90 11.72
CA LEU A 366 17.47 -8.85 11.72
C LEU A 366 18.82 -9.35 11.16
N SER A 367 19.22 -10.57 11.52
CA SER A 367 20.46 -11.19 11.03
C SER A 367 20.41 -11.40 9.52
N HIS A 368 19.30 -11.93 8.99
CA HIS A 368 19.11 -12.12 7.55
C HIS A 368 19.11 -10.79 6.78
N ALA A 369 18.40 -9.76 7.31
CA ALA A 369 18.43 -8.43 6.70
C ALA A 369 19.84 -7.84 6.66
N ALA A 370 20.60 -7.97 7.74
CA ALA A 370 21.99 -7.48 7.81
C ALA A 370 22.91 -8.22 6.82
N SER A 371 22.79 -9.55 6.72
CA SER A 371 23.54 -10.36 5.77
C SER A 371 23.24 -9.98 4.31
N LEU A 372 21.96 -9.85 3.95
CA LEU A 372 21.54 -9.42 2.62
C LEU A 372 22.06 -8.02 2.30
N GLN A 373 21.95 -7.07 3.22
CA GLN A 373 22.50 -5.72 3.03
C GLN A 373 24.02 -5.75 2.89
N ALA A 374 24.72 -6.60 3.63
CA ALA A 374 26.16 -6.79 3.47
C ALA A 374 26.53 -7.35 2.09
N SER A 375 25.66 -8.16 1.49
CA SER A 375 25.81 -8.74 0.14
C SER A 375 25.30 -7.83 -0.99
N GLY A 376 24.83 -6.61 -0.69
CA GLY A 376 24.39 -5.66 -1.74
C GLY A 376 22.87 -5.64 -1.99
N PHE A 377 22.05 -6.26 -1.14
CA PHE A 377 20.60 -6.34 -1.29
C PHE A 377 19.87 -5.57 -0.20
N GLY A 378 19.10 -4.55 -0.59
CA GLY A 378 18.36 -3.66 0.30
C GLY A 378 17.06 -4.30 0.81
N ALA A 379 17.18 -5.38 1.60
CA ALA A 379 16.05 -6.03 2.25
C ALA A 379 15.89 -5.59 3.70
N VAL A 380 14.66 -5.64 4.23
CA VAL A 380 14.34 -5.20 5.61
C VAL A 380 13.61 -6.29 6.37
N ALA A 381 13.91 -6.35 7.68
CA ALA A 381 13.23 -7.22 8.64
C ALA A 381 11.88 -6.62 9.04
N ILE A 382 10.80 -7.37 8.84
CA ILE A 382 9.47 -7.04 9.33
C ILE A 382 9.21 -7.85 10.61
N ARG A 383 8.82 -7.14 11.68
CA ARG A 383 8.67 -7.69 13.03
C ARG A 383 7.42 -7.15 13.71
N PRO A 384 6.95 -7.73 14.80
CA PRO A 384 5.87 -7.16 15.60
C PRO A 384 6.12 -5.66 15.94
N PRO A 385 5.07 -4.84 16.02
CA PRO A 385 3.64 -5.15 15.85
C PRO A 385 3.14 -5.13 14.39
N THR A 386 4.02 -4.94 13.39
CA THR A 386 3.63 -4.90 11.96
C THR A 386 3.08 -6.25 11.49
N VAL A 387 3.61 -7.33 12.03
CA VAL A 387 3.14 -8.71 11.84
C VAL A 387 2.92 -9.36 13.20
N PRO A 388 2.11 -10.44 13.32
CA PRO A 388 1.91 -11.15 14.58
C PRO A 388 3.22 -11.67 15.18
N ALA A 389 3.24 -11.85 16.51
CA ALA A 389 4.37 -12.48 17.19
C ALA A 389 4.60 -13.90 16.65
N GLY A 390 5.86 -14.28 16.45
CA GLY A 390 6.24 -15.57 15.87
C GLY A 390 6.11 -15.65 14.34
N THR A 391 5.93 -14.51 13.66
CA THR A 391 5.83 -14.45 12.18
C THR A 391 6.76 -13.39 11.58
N ALA A 392 7.87 -13.06 12.26
CA ALA A 392 8.90 -12.17 11.73
C ALA A 392 9.43 -12.70 10.40
N ARG A 393 9.78 -11.80 9.50
CA ARG A 393 10.15 -12.15 8.12
C ARG A 393 11.05 -11.12 7.47
N ILE A 394 11.74 -11.52 6.42
CA ILE A 394 12.20 -10.60 5.38
C ILE A 394 11.05 -10.44 4.38
N ARG A 395 10.71 -9.22 4.02
CA ARG A 395 9.71 -8.94 3.00
C ARG A 395 10.40 -8.43 1.74
N PHE A 396 10.52 -9.27 0.74
CA PHE A 396 10.95 -8.85 -0.58
C PHE A 396 9.77 -8.20 -1.33
N ALA A 397 10.00 -7.01 -1.85
CA ALA A 397 9.09 -6.32 -2.75
C ALA A 397 9.80 -6.18 -4.11
N LEU A 398 9.31 -6.91 -5.11
CA LEU A 398 9.90 -6.89 -6.43
C LEU A 398 9.35 -5.70 -7.24
N SER A 399 10.20 -5.17 -8.12
CA SER A 399 9.89 -4.05 -9.00
C SER A 399 10.16 -4.41 -10.46
N ALA A 400 9.42 -3.82 -11.37
CA ALA A 400 9.69 -3.91 -12.81
C ALA A 400 11.08 -3.35 -13.21
N ALA A 401 11.71 -2.61 -12.30
CA ALA A 401 13.08 -2.11 -12.48
C ALA A 401 14.16 -3.17 -12.17
N HIS A 402 13.79 -4.35 -11.63
CA HIS A 402 14.73 -5.43 -11.32
C HIS A 402 14.95 -6.33 -12.53
N SER A 403 16.20 -6.62 -12.86
CA SER A 403 16.55 -7.65 -13.82
C SER A 403 16.57 -9.05 -13.18
N TRP A 404 16.31 -10.09 -13.99
CA TRP A 404 16.40 -11.46 -13.46
C TRP A 404 17.80 -11.80 -12.92
N PRO A 405 18.93 -11.43 -13.57
CA PRO A 405 20.26 -11.66 -13.00
C PRO A 405 20.46 -11.02 -11.61
N ASP A 406 19.93 -9.82 -11.37
CA ASP A 406 20.01 -9.18 -10.06
C ASP A 406 19.19 -9.96 -8.99
N LEU A 407 18.01 -10.45 -9.37
CA LEU A 407 17.15 -11.25 -8.49
C LEU A 407 17.77 -12.62 -8.19
N GLN A 408 18.37 -13.27 -9.19
CA GLN A 408 19.10 -14.53 -9.01
C GLN A 408 20.28 -14.36 -8.06
N ALA A 409 21.07 -13.29 -8.22
CA ALA A 409 22.16 -12.99 -7.30
C ALA A 409 21.67 -12.75 -5.86
N CYS A 410 20.46 -12.18 -5.69
CA CYS A 410 19.84 -12.07 -4.36
C CYS A 410 19.48 -13.45 -3.78
N LEU A 411 18.87 -14.32 -4.59
CA LEU A 411 18.53 -15.68 -4.17
C LEU A 411 19.77 -16.45 -3.72
N ASP A 412 20.87 -16.36 -4.48
CA ASP A 412 22.15 -17.00 -4.17
C ASP A 412 22.77 -16.45 -2.85
N ALA A 413 22.43 -15.21 -2.46
CA ALA A 413 22.89 -14.58 -1.24
C ALA A 413 21.97 -14.82 -0.02
N VAL A 414 20.82 -15.46 -0.16
CA VAL A 414 19.94 -15.77 0.96
C VAL A 414 20.59 -16.84 1.84
N PRO A 415 21.00 -16.55 3.10
CA PRO A 415 21.84 -17.44 3.91
C PRO A 415 21.25 -18.83 4.14
N ALA A 416 19.94 -18.91 4.22
CA ALA A 416 19.24 -20.13 4.56
C ALA A 416 19.10 -21.11 3.37
N LEU A 417 19.19 -20.64 2.13
CA LEU A 417 19.17 -21.51 0.94
C LEU A 417 20.44 -22.37 0.89
N ASN A 418 21.54 -21.86 1.43
CA ASN A 418 22.86 -22.53 1.41
C ASN A 418 23.10 -23.50 2.58
N SER A 419 22.24 -23.47 3.63
CA SER A 419 22.48 -24.23 4.87
C SER A 419 21.53 -25.42 5.11
N GLY A 420 20.51 -25.61 4.30
CA GLY A 420 19.52 -26.69 4.50
C GLY A 420 18.71 -26.60 5.80
N GLN A 421 18.70 -25.42 6.46
CA GLN A 421 18.16 -25.24 7.81
C GLN A 421 16.66 -24.92 7.87
N PHE A 422 15.95 -24.85 6.73
CA PHE A 422 14.50 -24.68 6.75
C PHE A 422 13.79 -26.00 7.01
N SER A 423 13.60 -26.34 8.27
CA SER A 423 12.59 -27.33 8.66
C SER A 423 11.23 -26.62 8.74
N ARG A 424 10.26 -27.01 7.92
CA ARG A 424 8.85 -26.58 8.01
C ARG A 424 8.30 -26.89 9.40
N LYS A 425 8.43 -25.98 10.34
CA LYS A 425 7.61 -25.95 11.53
C LYS A 425 6.49 -24.94 11.29
N SER A 426 5.38 -25.41 10.72
CA SER A 426 4.16 -24.63 10.65
C SER A 426 3.61 -24.45 12.07
N PRO A 427 3.59 -23.22 12.64
CA PRO A 427 2.96 -22.95 13.92
C PRO A 427 1.43 -22.87 13.82
N LEU A 428 0.85 -22.93 12.62
CA LEU A 428 -0.58 -22.70 12.39
C LEU A 428 -1.44 -23.99 12.42
N ALA A 429 -0.82 -25.17 12.62
CA ALA A 429 -1.55 -26.46 12.72
C ALA A 429 -2.00 -26.81 14.13
N GLY A 430 -2.22 -25.85 15.01
CA GLY A 430 -2.59 -26.15 16.39
C GLY A 430 -3.26 -25.04 17.15
N LYS A 431 -4.41 -24.56 16.69
CA LYS A 431 -5.50 -24.04 17.55
C LYS A 431 -6.80 -24.09 16.75
N ARG A 432 -7.47 -25.26 16.85
CA ARG A 432 -8.91 -25.40 16.60
C ARG A 432 -9.69 -24.75 17.72
#